data_8c3f6b50143398933ab4ebaca0386ba7
#
_entry.id   8c3f6b50143398933ab4ebaca0386ba7
#
_cell.length_a   1.000
_cell.length_b   1.000
_cell.length_c   1.000
_cell.angle_alpha   90.00
_cell.angle_beta   90.00
_cell.angle_gamma   90.00
#
_symmetry.space_group_name_H-M   'P 1'
#
loop_
_entity.id
_entity.type
_entity.pdbx_description
1 polymer ?
#
loop_
_entity_poly.entity_id
_entity_poly.type
_entity_poly.pdbx_seq_one_letter_code
_entity_poly.pdbx_strand_id
1 'polypeptide(L)' 'MNVELLDAAKKRVASVPVLINMVSKRVRQLNNGARPYVQPTGPNEEPLDIALREIAEGKIIAEMSFSPTGADE' A
#
# COMPACT_ATOMS: atom_id res chain seq x y z
N MET A 1 9.06 -2.44 10.30
CA MET A 1 8.35 -3.04 9.15
C MET A 1 8.18 -4.53 9.37
N ASN A 2 7.03 -5.03 8.96
CA ASN A 2 6.74 -6.45 9.14
C ASN A 2 7.18 -7.21 7.90
N VAL A 3 8.17 -8.10 8.05
CA VAL A 3 8.73 -8.84 6.92
C VAL A 3 7.70 -9.77 6.30
N GLU A 4 6.84 -10.35 7.13
CA GLU A 4 5.81 -11.23 6.59
C GLU A 4 4.83 -10.50 5.71
N LEU A 5 4.48 -9.27 6.10
CA LEU A 5 3.62 -8.45 5.27
C LEU A 5 4.32 -8.06 3.98
N LEU A 6 5.60 -7.77 4.06
CA LEU A 6 6.36 -7.44 2.87
C LEU A 6 6.37 -8.62 1.90
N ASP A 7 6.61 -9.82 2.40
CA ASP A 7 6.62 -11.00 1.55
C ASP A 7 5.25 -11.24 0.93
N ALA A 8 4.20 -11.08 1.70
CA ALA A 8 2.85 -11.26 1.17
C ALA A 8 2.53 -10.22 0.10
N ALA A 9 2.98 -9.00 0.31
CA ALA A 9 2.76 -7.95 -0.69
C ALA A 9 3.52 -8.25 -1.98
N LYS A 10 4.73 -8.80 -1.86
CA LYS A 10 5.51 -9.15 -3.03
C LYS A 10 4.86 -10.24 -3.86
N LYS A 11 4.09 -11.09 -3.24
CA LYS A 11 3.35 -12.11 -3.98
C LYS A 11 2.23 -11.51 -4.81
N ARG A 12 1.73 -10.37 -4.40
CA ARG A 12 0.68 -9.69 -5.14
C ARG A 12 1.25 -8.78 -6.22
N VAL A 13 2.41 -8.18 -5.95
CA VAL A 13 3.03 -7.25 -6.87
C VAL A 13 4.45 -7.72 -7.11
N ALA A 14 4.68 -8.39 -8.23
CA ALA A 14 5.96 -9.03 -8.48
C ALA A 14 7.08 -8.02 -8.74
N SER A 15 6.74 -6.86 -9.25
CA SER A 15 7.76 -5.85 -9.55
C SER A 15 8.05 -5.05 -8.29
N VAL A 16 9.27 -5.16 -7.78
CA VAL A 16 9.65 -4.44 -6.58
C VAL A 16 9.55 -2.93 -6.75
N PRO A 17 10.02 -2.34 -7.86
CA PRO A 17 9.83 -0.90 -8.03
C PRO A 17 8.38 -0.46 -8.01
N VAL A 18 7.50 -1.25 -8.61
CA VAL A 18 6.08 -0.93 -8.59
C VAL A 18 5.54 -1.03 -7.16
N LEU A 19 5.96 -2.08 -6.46
CA LEU A 19 5.52 -2.25 -5.07
C LEU A 19 5.95 -1.07 -4.22
N ILE A 20 7.18 -0.64 -4.36
CA ILE A 20 7.70 0.48 -3.59
C ILE A 20 6.89 1.75 -3.88
N ASN A 21 6.57 1.98 -5.15
CA ASN A 21 5.78 3.14 -5.51
C ASN A 21 4.37 3.07 -4.91
N MET A 22 3.76 1.89 -4.94
CA MET A 22 2.44 1.71 -4.35
C MET A 22 2.47 1.99 -2.86
N VAL A 23 3.44 1.43 -2.17
CA VAL A 23 3.54 1.60 -0.73
C VAL A 23 3.78 3.06 -0.40
N SER A 24 4.72 3.70 -1.09
CA SER A 24 5.04 5.09 -0.81
C SER A 24 3.83 6.00 -1.00
N LYS A 25 3.11 5.77 -2.07
CA LYS A 25 1.94 6.57 -2.36
C LYS A 25 0.86 6.37 -1.31
N ARG A 26 0.66 5.11 -0.92
CA ARG A 26 -0.37 4.81 0.06
C ARG A 26 -0.01 5.36 1.44
N VAL A 27 1.26 5.25 1.81
CA VAL A 27 1.71 5.82 3.09
C VAL A 27 1.44 7.31 3.12
N ARG A 28 1.71 8.00 2.02
CA ARG A 28 1.45 9.43 1.97
C ARG A 28 -0.03 9.72 2.14
N GLN A 29 -0.89 8.94 1.48
CA GLN A 29 -2.33 9.11 1.62
C GLN A 29 -2.77 8.89 3.06
N LEU A 30 -2.26 7.83 3.69
CA LEU A 30 -2.64 7.55 5.07
C LEU A 30 -2.18 8.65 6.01
N ASN A 31 -0.99 9.18 5.78
CA ASN A 31 -0.51 10.29 6.60
C ASN A 31 -1.33 11.55 6.40
N ASN A 32 -2.00 11.67 5.26
CA ASN A 32 -2.84 12.82 4.98
C ASN A 32 -4.29 12.59 5.39
N GLY A 33 -4.57 11.53 6.11
CA GLY A 33 -5.89 11.33 6.68
C GLY A 33 -6.78 10.34 5.95
N ALA A 34 -6.26 9.66 4.93
CA ALA A 34 -7.07 8.67 4.23
C ALA A 34 -7.40 7.51 5.17
N ARG A 35 -8.58 6.94 4.99
CA ARG A 35 -8.98 5.82 5.82
C ARG A 35 -8.34 4.55 5.33
N PRO A 36 -7.82 3.71 6.24
CA PRO A 36 -7.34 2.41 5.84
C PRO A 36 -8.47 1.54 5.29
N TYR A 37 -8.13 0.71 4.31
CA TYR A 37 -9.07 -0.27 3.80
C TYR A 37 -9.08 -1.55 4.63
N VAL A 38 -8.17 -1.66 5.59
CA VAL A 38 -8.12 -2.80 6.51
C VAL A 38 -8.23 -2.28 7.91
N GLN A 39 -8.67 -3.14 8.82
CA GLN A 39 -8.77 -2.75 10.22
C GLN A 39 -7.36 -2.69 10.81
N PRO A 40 -6.94 -1.58 11.37
CA PRO A 40 -5.64 -1.54 12.03
C PRO A 40 -5.60 -2.52 13.19
N THR A 41 -4.43 -3.13 13.38
CA THR A 41 -4.29 -4.09 14.46
C THR A 41 -4.12 -3.42 15.81
N GLY A 42 -3.86 -2.13 15.81
CA GLY A 42 -3.72 -1.40 17.06
C GLY A 42 -3.52 0.06 16.76
N PRO A 43 -3.61 0.90 17.81
CA PRO A 43 -3.52 2.35 17.61
C PRO A 43 -2.14 2.79 17.16
N ASN A 44 -1.13 1.94 17.36
CA ASN A 44 0.23 2.31 17.03
C ASN A 44 0.74 1.65 15.76
N GLU A 45 -0.14 1.06 14.96
CA GLU A 45 0.31 0.45 13.72
C GLU A 45 0.74 1.53 12.76
N GLU A 46 1.93 1.36 12.20
CA GLU A 46 2.49 2.37 11.31
C GLU A 46 1.83 2.34 9.95
N PRO A 47 1.73 3.50 9.29
CA PRO A 47 1.16 3.53 7.95
C PRO A 47 1.82 2.58 6.96
N LEU A 48 3.13 2.37 7.11
CA LEU A 48 3.84 1.45 6.23
C LEU A 48 3.28 0.04 6.34
N ASP A 49 3.06 -0.43 7.58
CA ASP A 49 2.51 -1.77 7.78
C ASP A 49 1.06 -1.85 7.32
N ILE A 50 0.30 -0.80 7.52
CA ILE A 50 -1.07 -0.76 7.03
C ILE A 50 -1.07 -0.87 5.51
N ALA A 51 -0.22 -0.11 4.84
CA ALA A 51 -0.16 -0.13 3.38
C ALA A 51 0.24 -1.51 2.86
N LEU A 52 1.23 -2.13 3.49
CA LEU A 52 1.65 -3.46 3.07
C LEU A 52 0.54 -4.48 3.24
N ARG A 53 -0.20 -4.38 4.33
CA ARG A 53 -1.30 -5.32 4.56
C ARG A 53 -2.42 -5.09 3.56
N GLU A 54 -2.71 -3.85 3.22
CA GLU A 54 -3.72 -3.56 2.21
C GLU A 54 -3.35 -4.20 0.88
N ILE A 55 -2.08 -4.12 0.51
CA ILE A 55 -1.62 -4.73 -0.73
C ILE A 55 -1.67 -6.25 -0.63
N ALA A 56 -1.22 -6.78 0.50
CA ALA A 56 -1.18 -8.22 0.70
C ALA A 56 -2.57 -8.83 0.65
N GLU A 57 -3.57 -8.10 1.10
CA GLU A 57 -4.94 -8.59 1.11
C GLU A 57 -5.70 -8.26 -0.16
N GLY A 58 -5.04 -7.63 -1.11
CA GLY A 58 -5.68 -7.31 -2.37
C GLY A 58 -6.64 -6.15 -2.32
N LYS A 59 -6.55 -5.31 -1.30
CA LYS A 59 -7.40 -4.14 -1.19
C LYS A 59 -6.94 -3.02 -2.11
N ILE A 60 -5.67 -3.04 -2.48
CA ILE A 60 -5.06 -2.10 -3.42
C ILE A 60 -4.35 -2.94 -4.46
N ILE A 61 -4.54 -2.62 -5.72
CA ILE A 61 -3.86 -3.35 -6.79
C ILE A 61 -3.02 -2.39 -7.61
N ALA A 62 -2.01 -2.95 -8.24
CA ALA A 62 -1.18 -2.16 -9.12
C ALA A 62 -1.96 -1.87 -10.38
N GLU A 63 -2.08 -0.60 -10.71
CA GLU A 63 -2.69 -0.20 -11.95
C GLU A 63 -1.61 0.21 -12.89
N MET A 64 -1.47 -0.55 -13.93
CA MET A 64 -0.42 -0.25 -14.86
C MET A 64 -0.79 0.86 -15.79
N SER A 65 -2.05 1.04 -16.02
CA SER A 65 -2.41 2.16 -16.83
C SER A 65 -2.55 3.34 -15.93
N PHE A 66 -1.88 4.35 -16.25
CA PHE A 66 -1.93 5.49 -15.45
C PHE A 66 -3.03 6.34 -15.89
N SER A 67 -3.65 6.92 -14.96
CA SER A 67 -4.61 7.91 -15.26
C SER A 67 -3.90 9.01 -15.99
N PRO A 68 -4.32 9.33 -17.15
CA PRO A 68 -3.68 10.43 -17.85
C PRO A 68 -3.91 11.73 -17.15
N THR A 69 -4.87 11.77 -16.32
CA THR A 69 -5.04 12.96 -15.55
C THR A 69 -4.12 13.00 -14.43
N GLY A 70 -3.38 12.05 -14.33
CA GLY A 70 -2.44 12.05 -13.37
C GLY A 70 -3.03 12.15 -12.10
N ALA A 71 -4.05 12.04 -12.19
CA ALA A 71 -4.55 12.15 -11.12
C ALA A 71 -3.85 11.60 -10.14
N ASP A 72 -3.35 11.46 -10.26
CA ASP A 72 -2.84 11.07 -9.26
C ASP A 72 -2.34 11.85 -8.61
N GLU A 73 -2.49 12.34 -8.61
CA GLU A 73 -2.15 12.87 -7.85
C GLU A 73 -2.25 13.00 -7.20
#